data_8e6c3a4d8e8407a640f5ec42913c9140
#
_entry.id   8e6c3a4d8e8407a640f5ec42913c9140
#
_cell.length_a   1.000
_cell.length_b   1.000
_cell.length_c   1.000
_cell.angle_alpha   90.00
_cell.angle_beta   90.00
_cell.angle_gamma   90.00
#
_symmetry.space_group_name_H-M   'P 1'
#
loop_
_entity.id
_entity.type
_entity.pdbx_description
1 polymer ?
#
loop_
_entity_poly.entity_id
_entity_poly.type
_entity_poly.pdbx_seq_one_letter_code
_entity_poly.pdbx_strand_id
1 'polypeptide(L)'
;MSGDWIEITASDGSGSFRGYVATPESGSGPGILLLQEIFGINQHIRDVADYYAEEGYVVLAPDLFWRMELEVELGYSEEDFQKAFGFYQKFDVPTCIEDMQAATKALHDLDECKGKVGSIGFCLGGKLSYLAAAHCAVDVAVCYYGVGIEEDLDLKGKI
;
A
#
# COMPACT_ATOMS: atom_id res chain seq x y z
N MET A 1 -19.37 0.72 2.34
CA MET A 1 -19.09 -0.72 2.54
C MET A 1 -17.87 -0.82 3.43
N SER A 2 -17.77 -1.80 4.31
CA SER A 2 -16.52 -2.06 5.05
C SER A 2 -15.81 -3.21 4.36
N GLY A 3 -14.53 -3.04 4.09
CA GLY A 3 -13.71 -4.11 3.53
C GLY A 3 -13.35 -5.16 4.59
N ASP A 4 -12.60 -6.15 4.15
CA ASP A 4 -12.12 -7.26 4.97
C ASP A 4 -10.60 -7.28 5.07
N TRP A 5 -10.06 -7.92 6.11
CA TRP A 5 -8.62 -8.14 6.25
C TRP A 5 -8.22 -9.49 5.67
N ILE A 6 -7.14 -9.50 4.88
CA ILE A 6 -6.51 -10.73 4.40
C ILE A 6 -5.11 -10.86 4.95
N GLU A 7 -4.59 -12.08 4.97
CA GLU A 7 -3.20 -12.37 5.30
C GLU A 7 -2.36 -12.48 4.01
N ILE A 8 -1.19 -11.85 4.00
CA ILE A 8 -0.23 -11.85 2.91
C ILE A 8 1.06 -12.47 3.43
N THR A 9 1.55 -13.52 2.79
CA THR A 9 2.83 -14.16 3.17
C THR A 9 3.99 -13.39 2.58
N ALA A 10 4.95 -13.00 3.43
CA ALA A 10 6.19 -12.36 3.01
C ALA A 10 7.05 -13.34 2.18
N SER A 11 7.64 -12.85 1.08
CA SER A 11 8.39 -13.69 0.15
C SER A 11 9.73 -14.20 0.70
N ASP A 12 10.27 -13.53 1.72
CA ASP A 12 11.53 -13.87 2.38
C ASP A 12 11.39 -14.92 3.49
N GLY A 13 10.16 -15.40 3.75
CA GLY A 13 9.88 -16.39 4.79
C GLY A 13 9.88 -15.84 6.22
N SER A 14 9.94 -14.53 6.42
CA SER A 14 9.96 -13.89 7.75
C SER A 14 8.61 -13.91 8.48
N GLY A 15 7.52 -14.22 7.77
CA GLY A 15 6.17 -14.31 8.35
C GLY A 15 5.09 -13.85 7.39
N SER A 16 4.01 -13.36 7.97
CA SER A 16 2.85 -12.83 7.23
C SER A 16 2.46 -11.47 7.79
N PHE A 17 1.83 -10.67 6.95
CA PHE A 17 1.26 -9.38 7.31
C PHE A 17 -0.15 -9.22 6.75
N ARG A 18 -0.92 -8.32 7.33
CA ARG A 18 -2.29 -8.12 6.91
C ARG A 18 -2.39 -7.06 5.80
N GLY A 19 -3.45 -7.16 5.01
CA GLY A 19 -3.86 -6.12 4.07
C GLY A 19 -5.37 -5.90 4.15
N TYR A 20 -5.81 -4.66 4.06
CA TYR A 20 -7.22 -4.31 4.00
C TYR A 20 -7.70 -4.38 2.56
N VAL A 21 -8.71 -5.19 2.28
CA VAL A 21 -9.30 -5.35 0.95
C VAL A 21 -10.69 -4.71 0.93
N ALA A 22 -10.92 -3.82 -0.01
CA ALA A 22 -12.24 -3.30 -0.33
C ALA A 22 -12.65 -3.74 -1.74
N THR A 23 -13.85 -4.31 -1.86
CA THR A 23 -14.37 -4.88 -3.11
C THR A 23 -15.59 -4.09 -3.58
N PRO A 24 -15.72 -3.79 -4.88
CA PRO A 24 -16.86 -3.06 -5.40
C PRO A 24 -18.16 -3.85 -5.31
N GLU A 25 -19.28 -3.16 -5.27
CA GLU A 25 -20.61 -3.80 -5.23
C GLU A 25 -20.86 -4.71 -6.44
N SER A 26 -20.23 -4.43 -7.58
CA SER A 26 -20.23 -5.30 -8.76
C SER A 26 -19.54 -6.66 -8.56
N GLY A 27 -18.84 -6.85 -7.45
CA GLY A 27 -18.12 -8.06 -7.09
C GLY A 27 -16.74 -8.21 -7.74
N SER A 28 -16.39 -7.39 -8.73
CA SER A 28 -15.06 -7.45 -9.37
C SER A 28 -14.72 -6.16 -10.11
N GLY A 29 -13.42 -5.91 -10.30
CA GLY A 29 -12.93 -4.73 -11.02
C GLY A 29 -11.41 -4.71 -11.17
N PRO A 30 -10.84 -3.67 -11.82
CA PRO A 30 -9.39 -3.48 -11.85
C PRO A 30 -8.85 -3.24 -10.46
N GLY A 31 -7.56 -3.60 -10.25
CA GLY A 31 -6.93 -3.53 -8.94
C GLY A 31 -6.28 -2.19 -8.63
N ILE A 32 -6.29 -1.81 -7.36
CA ILE A 32 -5.49 -0.70 -6.80
C ILE A 32 -4.69 -1.22 -5.60
N LEU A 33 -3.37 -1.11 -5.68
CA LEU A 33 -2.48 -1.21 -4.53
C LEU A 33 -2.44 0.16 -3.86
N LEU A 34 -3.07 0.31 -2.70
CA LEU A 34 -3.17 1.56 -1.95
C LEU A 34 -2.07 1.61 -0.88
N LEU A 35 -1.18 2.58 -0.99
CA LEU A 35 0.03 2.68 -0.17
C LEU A 35 -0.11 3.78 0.88
N GLN A 36 0.11 3.40 2.13
CA GLN A 36 -0.13 4.17 3.34
C GLN A 36 0.75 5.41 3.47
N GLU A 37 0.27 6.36 4.28
CA GLU A 37 1.09 7.42 4.89
C GLU A 37 1.98 6.83 6.00
N ILE A 38 2.55 7.67 6.87
CA ILE A 38 3.35 7.21 8.02
C ILE A 38 2.51 6.75 9.23
N PHE A 39 1.19 6.71 9.10
CA PHE A 39 0.24 6.41 10.20
C PHE A 39 -0.32 4.98 10.17
N GLY A 40 0.17 4.13 9.27
CA GLY A 40 -0.33 2.76 9.10
C GLY A 40 -1.65 2.70 8.31
N ILE A 41 -2.33 1.54 8.38
CA ILE A 41 -3.63 1.34 7.73
C ILE A 41 -4.74 1.83 8.69
N ASN A 42 -4.70 3.12 8.96
CA ASN A 42 -5.65 3.78 9.84
C ASN A 42 -7.03 3.97 9.17
N GLN A 43 -8.00 4.55 9.90
CA GLN A 43 -9.35 4.74 9.39
C GLN A 43 -9.37 5.54 8.08
N HIS A 44 -8.54 6.57 7.94
CA HIS A 44 -8.46 7.38 6.72
C HIS A 44 -8.08 6.53 5.49
N ILE A 45 -7.06 5.68 5.60
CA ILE A 45 -6.63 4.81 4.48
C ILE A 45 -7.73 3.80 4.14
N ARG A 46 -8.44 3.26 5.15
CA ARG A 46 -9.59 2.38 4.91
C ARG A 46 -10.74 3.10 4.21
N ASP A 47 -11.05 4.32 4.63
CA ASP A 47 -12.08 5.15 3.98
C ASP A 47 -11.72 5.45 2.52
N VAL A 48 -10.44 5.69 2.22
CA VAL A 48 -9.95 5.86 0.85
C VAL A 48 -10.09 4.56 0.04
N ALA A 49 -9.78 3.41 0.64
CA ALA A 49 -9.96 2.11 -0.02
C ALA A 49 -11.44 1.85 -0.34
N ASP A 50 -12.33 2.10 0.61
CA ASP A 50 -13.77 1.95 0.43
C ASP A 50 -14.31 2.91 -0.65
N TYR A 51 -13.82 4.15 -0.69
CA TYR A 51 -14.17 5.12 -1.73
C TYR A 51 -13.81 4.61 -3.13
N TYR A 52 -12.59 4.11 -3.34
CA TYR A 52 -12.21 3.55 -4.64
C TYR A 52 -12.97 2.26 -4.97
N ALA A 53 -13.37 1.48 -3.97
CA ALA A 53 -14.24 0.33 -4.20
C ALA A 53 -15.64 0.75 -4.67
N GLU A 54 -16.20 1.84 -4.14
CA GLU A 54 -17.46 2.43 -4.64
C GLU A 54 -17.34 2.90 -6.10
N GLU A 55 -16.14 3.32 -6.53
CA GLU A 55 -15.83 3.69 -7.92
C GLU A 55 -15.56 2.48 -8.84
N GLY A 56 -15.66 1.25 -8.31
CA GLY A 56 -15.57 0.02 -9.11
C GLY A 56 -14.21 -0.67 -9.10
N TYR A 57 -13.30 -0.30 -8.22
CA TYR A 57 -11.99 -0.93 -8.09
C TYR A 57 -11.94 -1.97 -6.98
N VAL A 58 -11.10 -2.99 -7.14
CA VAL A 58 -10.68 -3.86 -6.04
C VAL A 58 -9.43 -3.26 -5.41
N VAL A 59 -9.48 -2.90 -4.14
CA VAL A 59 -8.40 -2.17 -3.47
C VAL A 59 -7.75 -3.06 -2.42
N LEU A 60 -6.42 -3.12 -2.41
CA LEU A 60 -5.64 -3.74 -1.34
C LEU A 60 -4.70 -2.70 -0.73
N ALA A 61 -4.85 -2.44 0.57
CA ALA A 61 -3.97 -1.61 1.36
C ALA A 61 -3.14 -2.49 2.34
N PRO A 62 -1.87 -2.82 2.00
CA PRO A 62 -1.02 -3.67 2.83
C PRO A 62 -0.46 -2.92 4.03
N ASP A 63 -0.37 -3.57 5.19
CA ASP A 63 0.32 -3.04 6.37
C ASP A 63 1.84 -3.12 6.18
N LEU A 64 2.45 -2.03 5.74
CA LEU A 64 3.88 -1.99 5.43
C LEU A 64 4.78 -1.65 6.64
N PHE A 65 4.18 -1.42 7.82
CA PHE A 65 4.91 -1.23 9.07
C PHE A 65 5.03 -2.51 9.91
N TRP A 66 4.44 -3.61 9.46
CA TRP A 66 4.34 -4.87 10.20
C TRP A 66 5.67 -5.41 10.74
N ARG A 67 6.79 -5.15 10.05
CA ARG A 67 8.13 -5.59 10.47
C ARG A 67 8.66 -4.81 11.68
N MET A 68 8.11 -3.64 11.96
CA MET A 68 8.46 -2.81 13.11
C MET A 68 7.44 -2.95 14.23
N GLU A 69 6.15 -2.87 13.92
CA GLU A 69 5.04 -3.06 14.84
C GLU A 69 3.82 -3.53 14.04
N LEU A 70 3.13 -4.55 14.54
CA LEU A 70 1.94 -5.08 13.91
C LEU A 70 0.76 -4.12 14.09
N GLU A 71 -0.06 -4.02 13.05
CA GLU A 71 -1.37 -3.37 13.11
C GLU A 71 -1.32 -1.89 13.53
N VAL A 72 -0.32 -1.18 13.02
CA VAL A 72 -0.19 0.26 13.29
C VAL A 72 -1.39 1.01 12.70
N GLU A 73 -2.12 1.71 13.55
CA GLU A 73 -3.28 2.54 13.20
C GLU A 73 -3.25 3.83 14.03
N LEU A 74 -2.45 4.80 13.59
CA LEU A 74 -2.26 6.08 14.28
C LEU A 74 -3.24 7.14 13.77
N GLY A 75 -3.63 8.04 14.68
CA GLY A 75 -4.33 9.27 14.34
C GLY A 75 -3.38 10.39 13.93
N TYR A 76 -3.87 11.63 14.04
CA TYR A 76 -3.12 12.83 13.64
C TYR A 76 -2.81 13.77 14.81
N SER A 77 -2.82 13.24 16.05
CA SER A 77 -2.36 13.97 17.23
C SER A 77 -0.85 14.20 17.19
N GLU A 78 -0.34 15.15 17.96
CA GLU A 78 1.10 15.36 18.07
C GLU A 78 1.83 14.10 18.56
N GLU A 79 1.26 13.37 19.51
CA GLU A 79 1.82 12.11 20.03
C GLU A 79 1.87 11.04 18.94
N ASP A 80 0.79 10.86 18.18
CA ASP A 80 0.74 9.93 17.06
C ASP A 80 1.74 10.31 15.97
N PHE A 81 1.88 11.60 15.68
CA PHE A 81 2.85 12.08 14.70
C PHE A 81 4.29 11.74 15.12
N GLN A 82 4.65 11.95 16.39
CA GLN A 82 5.98 11.60 16.89
C GLN A 82 6.25 10.10 16.78
N LYS A 83 5.26 9.25 17.10
CA LYS A 83 5.37 7.80 16.94
C LYS A 83 5.51 7.42 15.47
N ALA A 84 4.68 7.99 14.60
CA ALA A 84 4.71 7.76 13.14
C ALA A 84 6.06 8.16 12.53
N PHE A 85 6.60 9.31 12.95
CA PHE A 85 7.90 9.79 12.50
C PHE A 85 9.03 8.84 12.95
N GLY A 86 8.91 8.26 14.14
CA GLY A 86 9.84 7.23 14.63
C GLY A 86 9.85 5.97 13.74
N PHE A 87 8.69 5.54 13.21
CA PHE A 87 8.62 4.47 12.22
C PHE A 87 9.26 4.90 10.89
N TYR A 88 8.94 6.09 10.41
CA TYR A 88 9.52 6.62 9.17
C TYR A 88 11.05 6.63 9.19
N GLN A 89 11.65 7.06 10.30
CA GLN A 89 13.11 7.10 10.45
C GLN A 89 13.80 5.73 10.43
N LYS A 90 13.07 4.67 10.79
CA LYS A 90 13.57 3.29 10.86
C LYS A 90 13.13 2.44 9.66
N PHE A 91 12.34 3.03 8.77
CA PHE A 91 11.71 2.32 7.67
C PHE A 91 12.75 1.81 6.67
N ASP A 92 12.75 0.50 6.42
CA ASP A 92 13.66 -0.16 5.48
C ASP A 92 13.00 -0.27 4.10
N VAL A 93 13.34 0.63 3.19
CA VAL A 93 12.76 0.69 1.85
C VAL A 93 13.03 -0.56 1.02
N PRO A 94 14.27 -1.13 0.97
CA PRO A 94 14.52 -2.36 0.23
C PRO A 94 13.60 -3.51 0.62
N THR A 95 13.44 -3.78 1.91
CA THR A 95 12.55 -4.84 2.41
C THR A 95 11.09 -4.52 2.14
N CYS A 96 10.70 -3.25 2.21
CA CYS A 96 9.35 -2.81 1.86
C CYS A 96 9.02 -3.09 0.38
N ILE A 97 9.98 -2.96 -0.53
CA ILE A 97 9.76 -3.30 -1.95
C ILE A 97 9.39 -4.78 -2.09
N GLU A 98 10.03 -5.68 -1.35
CA GLU A 98 9.69 -7.11 -1.35
C GLU A 98 8.26 -7.33 -0.81
N ASP A 99 7.88 -6.63 0.26
CA ASP A 99 6.53 -6.69 0.81
C ASP A 99 5.48 -6.13 -0.17
N MET A 100 5.79 -5.04 -0.87
CA MET A 100 4.91 -4.51 -1.93
C MET A 100 4.76 -5.47 -3.11
N GLN A 101 5.82 -6.18 -3.49
CA GLN A 101 5.75 -7.22 -4.53
C GLN A 101 4.84 -8.37 -4.09
N ALA A 102 4.96 -8.83 -2.84
CA ALA A 102 4.08 -9.85 -2.27
C ALA A 102 2.62 -9.38 -2.23
N ALA A 103 2.37 -8.14 -1.80
CA ALA A 103 1.03 -7.54 -1.78
C ALA A 103 0.45 -7.37 -3.20
N THR A 104 1.27 -6.93 -4.17
CA THR A 104 0.84 -6.81 -5.57
C THR A 104 0.43 -8.17 -6.13
N LYS A 105 1.22 -9.21 -5.84
CA LYS A 105 0.87 -10.58 -6.23
C LYS A 105 -0.43 -11.04 -5.56
N ALA A 106 -0.59 -10.80 -4.25
CA ALA A 106 -1.81 -11.14 -3.55
C ALA A 106 -3.04 -10.44 -4.15
N LEU A 107 -2.92 -9.16 -4.54
CA LEU A 107 -3.99 -8.44 -5.23
C LEU A 107 -4.33 -9.07 -6.59
N HIS A 108 -3.33 -9.43 -7.40
CA HIS A 108 -3.55 -10.13 -8.68
C HIS A 108 -4.20 -11.50 -8.50
N ASP A 109 -3.93 -12.19 -7.38
CA ASP A 109 -4.44 -13.52 -7.10
C ASP A 109 -5.90 -13.51 -6.57
N LEU A 110 -6.45 -12.34 -6.20
CA LEU A 110 -7.86 -12.22 -5.80
C LEU A 110 -8.78 -12.50 -6.99
N ASP A 111 -9.77 -13.36 -6.77
CA ASP A 111 -10.77 -13.69 -7.79
C ASP A 111 -11.59 -12.46 -8.25
N GLU A 112 -11.72 -11.47 -7.40
CA GLU A 112 -12.40 -10.20 -7.66
C GLU A 112 -11.55 -9.24 -8.51
N CYS A 113 -10.22 -9.33 -8.47
CA CYS A 113 -9.32 -8.45 -9.21
C CYS A 113 -9.26 -8.89 -10.69
N LYS A 114 -9.73 -8.06 -11.59
CA LYS A 114 -9.78 -8.34 -13.03
C LYS A 114 -9.12 -7.24 -13.84
N GLY A 115 -8.22 -7.64 -14.73
CA GLY A 115 -7.57 -6.71 -15.65
C GLY A 115 -6.33 -6.07 -15.08
N LYS A 116 -6.24 -4.75 -15.21
CA LYS A 116 -5.04 -3.98 -14.84
C LYS A 116 -4.99 -3.65 -13.36
N VAL A 117 -3.77 -3.49 -12.86
CA VAL A 117 -3.51 -3.06 -11.49
C VAL A 117 -2.72 -1.76 -11.50
N GLY A 118 -3.21 -0.76 -10.77
CA GLY A 118 -2.47 0.47 -10.49
C GLY A 118 -1.99 0.54 -9.05
N SER A 119 -1.06 1.46 -8.77
CA SER A 119 -0.73 1.85 -7.39
C SER A 119 -1.09 3.30 -7.14
N ILE A 120 -1.54 3.59 -5.93
CA ILE A 120 -1.82 4.96 -5.45
C ILE A 120 -1.21 5.08 -4.05
N GLY A 121 -0.54 6.18 -3.78
CA GLY A 121 0.02 6.41 -2.46
C GLY A 121 0.13 7.88 -2.09
N PHE A 122 0.15 8.14 -0.78
CA PHE A 122 0.15 9.47 -0.19
C PHE A 122 1.36 9.65 0.73
N CYS A 123 2.07 10.77 0.68
CA CYS A 123 3.23 11.05 1.51
C CYS A 123 4.33 9.97 1.32
N LEU A 124 4.69 9.20 2.36
CA LEU A 124 5.52 8.00 2.22
C LEU A 124 4.99 7.08 1.12
N GLY A 125 3.69 6.81 1.12
CA GLY A 125 3.03 6.00 0.09
C GLY A 125 3.15 6.57 -1.31
N GLY A 126 3.27 7.88 -1.48
CA GLY A 126 3.56 8.51 -2.76
C GLY A 126 4.94 8.14 -3.30
N LYS A 127 5.97 8.12 -2.45
CA LYS A 127 7.28 7.55 -2.77
C LYS A 127 7.18 6.06 -3.09
N LEU A 128 6.47 5.30 -2.26
CA LEU A 128 6.30 3.86 -2.46
C LEU A 128 5.56 3.54 -3.75
N SER A 129 4.59 4.35 -4.17
CA SER A 129 3.92 4.20 -5.47
C SER A 129 4.88 4.42 -6.65
N TYR A 130 5.78 5.39 -6.54
CA TYR A 130 6.85 5.58 -7.52
C TYR A 130 7.78 4.34 -7.59
N LEU A 131 8.17 3.80 -6.43
CA LEU A 131 8.99 2.58 -6.37
C LEU A 131 8.20 1.35 -6.89
N ALA A 132 6.89 1.28 -6.64
CA ALA A 132 6.05 0.21 -7.17
C ALA A 132 6.03 0.22 -8.71
N ALA A 133 6.02 1.39 -9.36
CA ALA A 133 6.11 1.50 -10.82
C ALA A 133 7.41 0.88 -11.38
N ALA A 134 8.51 0.95 -10.62
CA ALA A 134 9.80 0.42 -11.05
C ALA A 134 10.05 -1.05 -10.67
N HIS A 135 9.39 -1.55 -9.62
CA HIS A 135 9.71 -2.84 -8.99
C HIS A 135 8.55 -3.82 -8.88
N CYS A 136 7.30 -3.37 -8.98
CA CYS A 136 6.12 -4.21 -8.82
C CYS A 136 5.39 -4.41 -10.15
N ALA A 137 4.53 -5.44 -10.22
CA ALA A 137 3.71 -5.72 -11.39
C ALA A 137 2.47 -4.82 -11.44
N VAL A 138 2.68 -3.50 -11.55
CA VAL A 138 1.62 -2.50 -11.72
C VAL A 138 1.70 -1.87 -13.10
N ASP A 139 0.55 -1.52 -13.68
CA ASP A 139 0.42 -0.92 -15.01
C ASP A 139 0.53 0.61 -14.99
N VAL A 140 0.24 1.22 -13.85
CA VAL A 140 0.23 2.68 -13.64
C VAL A 140 0.47 2.99 -12.17
N ALA A 141 1.09 4.14 -11.88
CA ALA A 141 1.32 4.60 -10.52
C ALA A 141 0.90 6.07 -10.37
N VAL A 142 0.21 6.38 -9.28
CA VAL A 142 -0.17 7.74 -8.90
C VAL A 142 0.49 8.09 -7.57
N CYS A 143 1.32 9.14 -7.59
CA CYS A 143 2.14 9.54 -6.47
C CYS A 143 1.66 10.87 -5.91
N TYR A 144 0.90 10.85 -4.83
CA TYR A 144 0.47 12.07 -4.16
C TYR A 144 1.53 12.54 -3.15
N TYR A 145 2.11 13.72 -3.39
CA TYR A 145 3.10 14.40 -2.55
C TYR A 145 4.14 13.43 -1.95
N GLY A 146 4.72 12.58 -2.79
CA GLY A 146 5.73 11.58 -2.39
C GLY A 146 6.99 12.21 -1.83
N VAL A 147 7.36 11.81 -0.61
CA VAL A 147 8.53 12.33 0.10
C VAL A 147 9.76 11.56 -0.32
N GLY A 148 10.79 12.27 -0.80
CA GLY A 148 12.09 11.68 -1.15
C GLY A 148 12.14 10.97 -2.52
N ILE A 149 11.18 11.20 -3.43
CA ILE A 149 11.24 10.67 -4.81
C ILE A 149 12.51 11.15 -5.54
N GLU A 150 12.96 12.35 -5.24
CA GLU A 150 14.18 12.94 -5.82
C GLU A 150 15.45 12.15 -5.54
N GLU A 151 15.45 11.28 -4.55
CA GLU A 151 16.56 10.39 -4.21
C GLU A 151 16.66 9.17 -5.17
N ASP A 152 15.56 8.86 -5.86
CA ASP A 152 15.40 7.65 -6.69
C ASP A 152 15.18 7.96 -8.19
N LEU A 153 15.60 9.15 -8.67
CA LEU A 153 15.39 9.58 -10.07
C LEU A 153 16.15 8.74 -11.11
N ASP A 154 17.11 7.95 -10.71
CA ASP A 154 17.78 6.97 -11.55
C ASP A 154 16.84 5.85 -12.01
N LEU A 155 15.73 5.62 -11.32
CA LEU A 155 14.71 4.63 -11.68
C LEU A 155 13.80 5.08 -12.84
N LYS A 156 13.84 6.35 -13.25
CA LYS A 156 12.98 6.91 -14.33
C LYS A 156 13.02 6.13 -15.65
N GLY A 157 14.06 5.38 -15.91
CA GLY A 157 14.18 4.53 -17.09
C GLY A 157 13.53 3.15 -16.97
N LYS A 158 12.95 2.84 -15.79
CA LYS A 158 12.27 1.56 -15.50
C LYS A 158 10.75 1.72 -15.35
N ILE A 159 10.24 2.96 -15.45
CA ILE A 159 8.85 3.35 -15.27
C ILE A 159 8.21 3.62 -16.62
#